data_9622bc4e6e1687dd4993d00fda94eaa4
#
_entry.id   9622bc4e6e1687dd4993d00fda94eaa4
#
_cell.length_a   1.000
_cell.length_b   1.000
_cell.length_c   1.000
_cell.angle_alpha   90.00
_cell.angle_beta   90.00
_cell.angle_gamma   90.00
#
_symmetry.space_group_name_H-M   'P 1'
#
loop_
_entity.id
_entity.type
_entity.pdbx_description
1 polymer ?
#
loop_
_entity_poly.entity_id
_entity_poly.type
_entity_poly.pdbx_seq_one_letter_code
_entity_poly.pdbx_strand_id
1 'polypeptide(L)'
;MSLPRQRGLTEQAANTAVDQACRMLRLPTIRSQFPELAEKAEREQMSYLGFLAELLLAECDDRARRRSERRIKAAGFPRDKALRKFDFDANPNIDAAMIHTLAKCEWIKKGLPLCLIGDSGTGKSHLLIALGAEAAMAGYRVKYVLATKLVNELVEAADEKQLTKTIARYGRVDLLCIDELGYMELDRRGAELLFQVLTEREEKNSVAIASNESFSGWTKTFTDPRLCAAIVDRLTFGGNIIETGTDSYRLATTRARVEQQAAG
;
A
#
# COMPACT_ATOMS: atom_id res chain seq x y z
N MET A 1 -31.33 -27.54 7.54
CA MET A 1 -31.78 -28.55 6.57
C MET A 1 -30.60 -29.48 6.32
N SER A 2 -30.67 -30.71 6.81
CA SER A 2 -29.65 -31.74 6.65
C SER A 2 -29.80 -32.37 5.27
N LEU A 3 -28.75 -32.38 4.45
CA LEU A 3 -28.73 -33.06 3.15
C LEU A 3 -28.75 -34.57 3.39
N PRO A 4 -29.62 -35.35 2.71
CA PRO A 4 -29.67 -36.78 2.87
C PRO A 4 -28.39 -37.44 2.34
N ARG A 5 -27.73 -38.25 3.16
CA ARG A 5 -26.62 -39.13 2.75
C ARG A 5 -27.22 -40.22 1.83
N GLN A 6 -27.26 -40.00 0.53
CA GLN A 6 -27.54 -41.05 -0.45
C GLN A 6 -26.23 -41.74 -0.85
N ARG A 7 -26.12 -43.06 -0.61
CA ARG A 7 -25.11 -43.90 -1.24
C ARG A 7 -25.51 -44.05 -2.73
N GLY A 8 -24.61 -43.65 -3.64
CA GLY A 8 -24.79 -43.89 -5.09
C GLY A 8 -25.36 -42.71 -5.85
N LEU A 9 -24.85 -41.47 -5.63
CA LEU A 9 -25.11 -40.37 -6.56
C LEU A 9 -24.51 -40.70 -7.91
N THR A 10 -25.25 -40.51 -8.99
CA THR A 10 -24.66 -40.49 -10.33
C THR A 10 -23.67 -39.31 -10.40
N GLU A 11 -22.66 -39.40 -11.24
CA GLU A 11 -21.63 -38.35 -11.37
C GLU A 11 -22.27 -36.98 -11.65
N GLN A 12 -23.30 -36.93 -12.48
CA GLN A 12 -24.08 -35.71 -12.75
C GLN A 12 -24.79 -35.15 -11.50
N ALA A 13 -25.32 -36.01 -10.66
CA ALA A 13 -25.95 -35.59 -9.40
C ALA A 13 -24.93 -35.10 -8.41
N ALA A 14 -23.71 -35.71 -8.36
CA ALA A 14 -22.61 -35.28 -7.53
C ALA A 14 -22.11 -33.88 -7.97
N ASN A 15 -21.91 -33.65 -9.26
CA ASN A 15 -21.51 -32.35 -9.82
C ASN A 15 -22.54 -31.26 -9.47
N THR A 16 -23.83 -31.54 -9.60
CA THR A 16 -24.89 -30.60 -9.22
C THR A 16 -24.87 -30.28 -7.72
N ALA A 17 -24.66 -31.28 -6.88
CA ALA A 17 -24.57 -31.12 -5.43
C ALA A 17 -23.36 -30.25 -5.02
N VAL A 18 -22.20 -30.46 -5.65
CA VAL A 18 -20.99 -29.64 -5.44
C VAL A 18 -21.22 -28.20 -5.87
N ASP A 19 -21.80 -27.97 -7.05
CA ASP A 19 -22.11 -26.60 -7.53
C ASP A 19 -23.04 -25.87 -6.56
N GLN A 20 -24.10 -26.53 -6.09
CA GLN A 20 -25.03 -25.92 -5.12
C GLN A 20 -24.35 -25.64 -3.77
N ALA A 21 -23.55 -26.59 -3.26
CA ALA A 21 -22.81 -26.41 -2.02
C ALA A 21 -21.80 -25.26 -2.13
N CYS A 22 -21.08 -25.14 -3.24
CA CYS A 22 -20.14 -24.06 -3.48
C CYS A 22 -20.85 -22.69 -3.52
N ARG A 23 -22.07 -22.61 -4.08
CA ARG A 23 -22.86 -21.37 -4.04
C ARG A 23 -23.24 -21.00 -2.61
N MET A 24 -23.79 -21.94 -1.83
CA MET A 24 -24.20 -21.70 -0.44
C MET A 24 -23.01 -21.30 0.45
N LEU A 25 -21.88 -21.96 0.31
CA LEU A 25 -20.65 -21.72 1.09
C LEU A 25 -19.81 -20.55 0.54
N ARG A 26 -20.23 -19.95 -0.57
CA ARG A 26 -19.51 -18.87 -1.26
C ARG A 26 -18.07 -19.25 -1.62
N LEU A 27 -17.90 -20.37 -2.32
CA LEU A 27 -16.63 -20.92 -2.79
C LEU A 27 -16.54 -20.80 -4.33
N PRO A 28 -16.37 -19.59 -4.87
CA PRO A 28 -16.44 -19.36 -6.32
C PRO A 28 -15.30 -20.00 -7.08
N THR A 29 -14.12 -20.10 -6.47
CA THR A 29 -12.91 -20.66 -7.11
C THR A 29 -13.02 -22.18 -7.21
N ILE A 30 -13.40 -22.85 -6.10
CA ILE A 30 -13.69 -24.29 -6.14
C ILE A 30 -14.76 -24.57 -7.17
N ARG A 31 -15.86 -23.80 -7.16
CA ARG A 31 -16.95 -23.94 -8.10
C ARG A 31 -16.53 -23.91 -9.57
N SER A 32 -15.60 -23.01 -9.92
CA SER A 32 -15.12 -22.87 -11.29
C SER A 32 -14.09 -23.91 -11.69
N GLN A 33 -13.30 -24.42 -10.74
CA GLN A 33 -12.15 -25.29 -11.03
C GLN A 33 -12.40 -26.78 -10.79
N PHE A 34 -13.41 -27.14 -9.97
CA PHE A 34 -13.58 -28.54 -9.56
C PHE A 34 -13.82 -29.50 -10.73
N PRO A 35 -14.50 -29.15 -11.85
CA PRO A 35 -14.69 -30.10 -12.94
C PRO A 35 -13.36 -30.47 -13.63
N GLU A 36 -12.57 -29.44 -13.99
CA GLU A 36 -11.26 -29.65 -14.64
C GLU A 36 -10.28 -30.36 -13.72
N LEU A 37 -10.29 -30.01 -12.42
CA LEU A 37 -9.40 -30.65 -11.44
C LEU A 37 -9.81 -32.11 -11.19
N ALA A 38 -11.09 -32.44 -11.24
CA ALA A 38 -11.58 -33.81 -11.09
C ALA A 38 -11.09 -34.68 -12.27
N GLU A 39 -11.21 -34.20 -13.50
CA GLU A 39 -10.68 -34.90 -14.69
C GLU A 39 -9.16 -35.06 -14.63
N LYS A 40 -8.44 -34.03 -14.15
CA LYS A 40 -6.99 -34.09 -13.95
C LYS A 40 -6.62 -35.13 -12.89
N ALA A 41 -7.33 -35.10 -11.75
CA ALA A 41 -7.07 -36.01 -10.64
C ALA A 41 -7.28 -37.48 -11.02
N GLU A 42 -8.27 -37.76 -11.86
CA GLU A 42 -8.51 -39.10 -12.40
C GLU A 42 -7.36 -39.55 -13.31
N ARG A 43 -6.95 -38.70 -14.25
CA ARG A 43 -5.83 -39.01 -15.17
C ARG A 43 -4.49 -39.21 -14.45
N GLU A 44 -4.22 -38.41 -13.43
CA GLU A 44 -2.96 -38.43 -12.67
C GLU A 44 -3.00 -39.36 -11.45
N GLN A 45 -4.10 -40.12 -11.24
CA GLN A 45 -4.32 -40.99 -10.11
C GLN A 45 -4.07 -40.31 -8.75
N MET A 46 -4.51 -39.07 -8.64
CA MET A 46 -4.38 -38.26 -7.43
C MET A 46 -5.18 -38.87 -6.28
N SER A 47 -4.65 -38.82 -5.06
CA SER A 47 -5.41 -39.24 -3.90
C SER A 47 -6.59 -38.32 -3.62
N TYR A 48 -7.66 -38.83 -3.04
CA TYR A 48 -8.83 -38.01 -2.66
C TYR A 48 -8.46 -36.83 -1.74
N LEU A 49 -7.49 -37.07 -0.84
CA LEU A 49 -6.98 -36.01 0.04
C LEU A 49 -6.21 -34.96 -0.74
N GLY A 50 -5.38 -35.34 -1.72
CA GLY A 50 -4.65 -34.44 -2.60
C GLY A 50 -5.60 -33.58 -3.43
N PHE A 51 -6.62 -34.18 -4.04
CA PHE A 51 -7.66 -33.48 -4.79
C PHE A 51 -8.38 -32.42 -3.94
N LEU A 52 -8.83 -32.81 -2.73
CA LEU A 52 -9.50 -31.89 -1.81
C LEU A 52 -8.57 -30.76 -1.37
N ALA A 53 -7.30 -31.08 -1.07
CA ALA A 53 -6.30 -30.09 -0.68
C ALA A 53 -6.05 -29.07 -1.78
N GLU A 54 -5.88 -29.49 -3.05
CA GLU A 54 -5.69 -28.56 -4.18
C GLU A 54 -6.88 -27.61 -4.33
N LEU A 55 -8.12 -28.09 -4.25
CA LEU A 55 -9.31 -27.25 -4.34
C LEU A 55 -9.37 -26.20 -3.21
N LEU A 56 -9.11 -26.62 -1.97
CA LEU A 56 -9.15 -25.74 -0.81
C LEU A 56 -8.05 -24.69 -0.86
N LEU A 57 -6.83 -25.09 -1.24
CA LEU A 57 -5.70 -24.17 -1.40
C LEU A 57 -5.97 -23.13 -2.49
N ALA A 58 -6.48 -23.56 -3.65
CA ALA A 58 -6.85 -22.64 -4.73
C ALA A 58 -7.89 -21.59 -4.29
N GLU A 59 -8.90 -21.98 -3.51
CA GLU A 59 -9.89 -21.04 -2.96
C GLU A 59 -9.25 -20.08 -1.95
N CYS A 60 -8.35 -20.58 -1.08
CA CYS A 60 -7.64 -19.76 -0.10
C CYS A 60 -6.74 -18.72 -0.78
N ASP A 61 -5.98 -19.13 -1.79
CA ASP A 61 -5.07 -18.27 -2.55
C ASP A 61 -5.84 -17.18 -3.31
N ASP A 62 -6.93 -17.56 -3.98
CA ASP A 62 -7.75 -16.59 -4.70
C ASP A 62 -8.42 -15.58 -3.75
N ARG A 63 -8.87 -16.03 -2.59
CA ARG A 63 -9.39 -15.13 -1.55
C ARG A 63 -8.32 -14.19 -1.01
N ALA A 64 -7.10 -14.68 -0.77
CA ALA A 64 -5.98 -13.86 -0.34
C ALA A 64 -5.66 -12.80 -1.39
N ARG A 65 -5.54 -13.21 -2.67
CA ARG A 65 -5.32 -12.31 -3.81
C ARG A 65 -6.39 -11.22 -3.91
N ARG A 66 -7.68 -11.60 -3.90
CA ARG A 66 -8.79 -10.63 -3.98
C ARG A 66 -8.82 -9.66 -2.79
N ARG A 67 -8.44 -10.13 -1.59
CA ARG A 67 -8.31 -9.25 -0.41
C ARG A 67 -7.19 -8.22 -0.62
N SER A 68 -6.04 -8.65 -1.10
CA SER A 68 -4.89 -7.77 -1.38
C SER A 68 -5.24 -6.73 -2.46
N GLU A 69 -5.86 -7.16 -3.56
CA GLU A 69 -6.33 -6.26 -4.63
C GLU A 69 -7.30 -5.19 -4.10
N ARG A 70 -8.26 -5.59 -3.25
CA ARG A 70 -9.20 -4.64 -2.63
C ARG A 70 -8.50 -3.64 -1.73
N ARG A 71 -7.49 -4.07 -0.93
CA ARG A 71 -6.71 -3.17 -0.07
C ARG A 71 -5.87 -2.20 -0.87
N ILE A 72 -5.19 -2.67 -1.92
CA ILE A 72 -4.42 -1.82 -2.84
C ILE A 72 -5.36 -0.76 -3.47
N LYS A 73 -6.52 -1.18 -3.95
CA LYS A 73 -7.51 -0.25 -4.51
C LYS A 73 -8.02 0.76 -3.48
N ALA A 74 -8.29 0.31 -2.25
CA ALA A 74 -8.76 1.18 -1.15
C ALA A 74 -7.69 2.18 -0.68
N ALA A 75 -6.41 1.85 -0.83
CA ALA A 75 -5.30 2.75 -0.51
C ALA A 75 -5.31 4.02 -1.37
N GLY A 76 -5.83 3.95 -2.60
CA GLY A 76 -5.99 5.11 -3.48
C GLY A 76 -4.69 5.57 -4.14
N PHE A 77 -3.76 4.66 -4.42
CA PHE A 77 -2.53 4.99 -5.14
C PHE A 77 -2.83 5.53 -6.54
N PRO A 78 -2.13 6.60 -6.99
CA PRO A 78 -2.40 7.22 -8.28
C PRO A 78 -1.89 6.41 -9.48
N ARG A 79 -0.92 5.50 -9.23
CA ARG A 79 -0.26 4.67 -10.26
C ARG A 79 0.17 3.34 -9.67
N ASP A 80 0.28 2.33 -10.52
CA ASP A 80 0.94 1.07 -10.17
C ASP A 80 2.48 1.25 -10.17
N LYS A 81 3.08 1.20 -9.00
CA LYS A 81 4.52 1.32 -8.75
C LYS A 81 4.98 0.17 -7.87
N ALA A 82 5.14 -1.00 -8.50
CA ALA A 82 5.63 -2.17 -7.77
C ALA A 82 7.13 -2.04 -7.43
N LEU A 83 7.53 -2.55 -6.27
CA LEU A 83 8.93 -2.49 -5.80
C LEU A 83 9.88 -3.18 -6.79
N ARG A 84 9.47 -4.30 -7.40
CA ARG A 84 10.23 -5.02 -8.43
C ARG A 84 10.52 -4.22 -9.72
N LYS A 85 9.81 -3.09 -9.93
CA LYS A 85 10.01 -2.19 -11.05
C LYS A 85 10.92 -1.00 -10.70
N PHE A 86 11.40 -0.94 -9.46
CA PHE A 86 12.30 0.11 -9.03
C PHE A 86 13.73 -0.25 -9.44
N ASP A 87 14.38 0.67 -10.14
CA ASP A 87 15.76 0.53 -10.61
C ASP A 87 16.69 1.08 -9.53
N PHE A 88 17.27 0.19 -8.73
CA PHE A 88 18.19 0.56 -7.67
C PHE A 88 19.57 1.00 -8.21
N ASP A 89 19.99 0.44 -9.35
CA ASP A 89 21.27 0.76 -9.95
C ASP A 89 21.30 2.20 -10.49
N ALA A 90 20.15 2.72 -10.88
CA ALA A 90 19.99 4.09 -11.33
C ALA A 90 20.03 5.14 -10.20
N ASN A 91 19.97 4.73 -8.93
CA ASN A 91 20.11 5.63 -7.79
C ASN A 91 20.91 5.00 -6.66
N PRO A 92 22.24 5.15 -6.66
CA PRO A 92 23.13 4.55 -5.66
C PRO A 92 22.98 5.12 -4.24
N ASN A 93 22.24 6.23 -4.06
CA ASN A 93 21.95 6.77 -2.73
C ASN A 93 20.92 5.93 -1.97
N ILE A 94 20.22 5.02 -2.65
CA ILE A 94 19.17 4.19 -2.05
C ILE A 94 19.71 2.80 -1.79
N ASP A 95 19.85 2.44 -0.52
CA ASP A 95 20.22 1.08 -0.12
C ASP A 95 19.05 0.10 -0.36
N ALA A 96 19.23 -0.78 -1.36
CA ALA A 96 18.26 -1.81 -1.70
C ALA A 96 17.97 -2.75 -0.52
N ALA A 97 18.97 -3.10 0.29
CA ALA A 97 18.81 -3.99 1.44
C ALA A 97 17.90 -3.35 2.51
N MET A 98 18.06 -2.06 2.76
CA MET A 98 17.19 -1.29 3.65
C MET A 98 15.75 -1.25 3.12
N ILE A 99 15.55 -0.97 1.83
CA ILE A 99 14.21 -0.95 1.22
C ILE A 99 13.53 -2.32 1.31
N HIS A 100 14.25 -3.41 1.02
CA HIS A 100 13.73 -4.77 1.18
C HIS A 100 13.39 -5.12 2.64
N THR A 101 14.12 -4.56 3.60
CA THR A 101 13.81 -4.72 5.02
C THR A 101 12.53 -3.96 5.38
N LEU A 102 12.36 -2.74 4.88
CA LEU A 102 11.12 -1.96 5.09
C LEU A 102 9.91 -2.62 4.44
N ALA A 103 10.08 -3.31 3.30
CA ALA A 103 9.02 -4.06 2.63
C ALA A 103 8.47 -5.22 3.47
N LYS A 104 9.20 -5.70 4.50
CA LYS A 104 8.69 -6.68 5.48
C LYS A 104 7.70 -6.09 6.48
N CYS A 105 7.49 -4.77 6.47
CA CYS A 105 6.47 -4.05 7.24
C CYS A 105 6.60 -4.10 8.78
N GLU A 106 7.72 -4.55 9.34
CA GLU A 106 7.90 -4.61 10.81
C GLU A 106 7.90 -3.21 11.46
N TRP A 107 8.33 -2.17 10.74
CA TRP A 107 8.25 -0.79 11.19
C TRP A 107 6.80 -0.29 11.33
N ILE A 108 5.89 -0.78 10.46
CA ILE A 108 4.45 -0.45 10.52
C ILE A 108 3.83 -1.06 11.78
N LYS A 109 4.20 -2.29 12.11
CA LYS A 109 3.75 -2.97 13.32
C LYS A 109 4.13 -2.24 14.61
N LYS A 110 5.27 -1.53 14.57
CA LYS A 110 5.80 -0.74 15.69
C LYS A 110 5.28 0.70 15.70
N GLY A 111 4.46 1.11 14.74
CA GLY A 111 3.97 2.48 14.62
C GLY A 111 5.05 3.50 14.21
N LEU A 112 6.20 3.06 13.68
CA LEU A 112 7.33 3.93 13.37
C LEU A 112 7.10 4.73 12.09
N PRO A 113 7.61 5.98 12.01
CA PRO A 113 7.54 6.77 10.79
C PRO A 113 8.61 6.39 9.76
N LEU A 114 8.34 6.76 8.49
CA LEU A 114 9.26 6.66 7.37
C LEU A 114 9.29 8.00 6.63
N CYS A 115 10.47 8.57 6.43
CA CYS A 115 10.69 9.78 5.65
C CYS A 115 11.57 9.49 4.43
N LEU A 116 11.05 9.79 3.24
CA LEU A 116 11.76 9.74 1.97
C LEU A 116 12.06 11.18 1.55
N ILE A 117 13.32 11.59 1.61
CA ILE A 117 13.76 12.97 1.41
C ILE A 117 14.67 13.05 0.19
N GLY A 118 14.55 14.09 -0.63
CA GLY A 118 15.45 14.35 -1.77
C GLY A 118 14.77 15.10 -2.91
N ASP A 119 15.51 15.46 -3.94
CA ASP A 119 15.01 16.29 -5.03
C ASP A 119 13.95 15.62 -5.93
N SER A 120 13.30 16.42 -6.75
CA SER A 120 12.28 15.92 -7.68
C SER A 120 12.87 14.90 -8.66
N GLY A 121 12.19 13.77 -8.84
CA GLY A 121 12.59 12.73 -9.81
C GLY A 121 13.53 11.66 -9.26
N THR A 122 13.93 11.70 -7.98
CA THR A 122 14.88 10.74 -7.34
C THR A 122 14.23 9.40 -6.93
N GLY A 123 12.92 9.21 -7.16
CA GLY A 123 12.26 7.92 -6.87
C GLY A 123 11.42 7.88 -5.60
N LYS A 124 11.35 8.95 -4.79
CA LYS A 124 10.58 9.00 -3.52
C LYS A 124 9.15 8.51 -3.63
N SER A 125 8.35 9.12 -4.52
CA SER A 125 6.94 8.74 -4.71
C SER A 125 6.80 7.29 -5.21
N HIS A 126 7.78 6.79 -6.00
CA HIS A 126 7.80 5.39 -6.41
C HIS A 126 7.97 4.48 -5.19
N LEU A 127 8.95 4.75 -4.34
CA LEU A 127 9.21 3.96 -3.12
C LEU A 127 8.05 4.08 -2.14
N LEU A 128 7.48 5.28 -1.94
CA LEU A 128 6.33 5.49 -1.07
C LEU A 128 5.13 4.62 -1.50
N ILE A 129 4.81 4.63 -2.81
CA ILE A 129 3.72 3.83 -3.36
C ILE A 129 4.06 2.33 -3.28
N ALA A 130 5.29 1.95 -3.64
CA ALA A 130 5.73 0.55 -3.62
C ALA A 130 5.67 -0.05 -2.21
N LEU A 131 6.24 0.61 -1.21
CA LEU A 131 6.20 0.17 0.20
C LEU A 131 4.77 0.17 0.76
N GLY A 132 3.95 1.15 0.37
CA GLY A 132 2.53 1.17 0.69
C GLY A 132 1.76 0.00 0.07
N ALA A 133 2.09 -0.39 -1.16
CA ALA A 133 1.49 -1.55 -1.83
C ALA A 133 1.91 -2.87 -1.17
N GLU A 134 3.20 -3.04 -0.82
CA GLU A 134 3.68 -4.18 -0.04
C GLU A 134 2.94 -4.30 1.31
N ALA A 135 2.74 -3.18 2.01
CA ALA A 135 1.97 -3.13 3.24
C ALA A 135 0.50 -3.56 3.02
N ALA A 136 -0.15 -3.08 1.96
CA ALA A 136 -1.52 -3.47 1.63
C ALA A 136 -1.63 -4.96 1.29
N MET A 137 -0.64 -5.52 0.58
CA MET A 137 -0.54 -6.96 0.29
C MET A 137 -0.31 -7.78 1.57
N ALA A 138 0.52 -7.28 2.48
CA ALA A 138 0.76 -7.90 3.79
C ALA A 138 -0.46 -7.84 4.75
N GLY A 139 -1.50 -7.08 4.38
CA GLY A 139 -2.76 -7.08 5.13
C GLY A 139 -3.10 -5.79 5.85
N TYR A 140 -2.22 -4.80 5.84
CA TYR A 140 -2.43 -3.50 6.49
C TYR A 140 -3.44 -2.64 5.74
N ARG A 141 -4.15 -1.80 6.48
CA ARG A 141 -5.00 -0.74 5.93
C ARG A 141 -4.11 0.46 5.59
N VAL A 142 -3.97 0.73 4.32
CA VAL A 142 -3.12 1.82 3.81
C VAL A 142 -3.99 2.92 3.22
N LYS A 143 -3.59 4.17 3.43
CA LYS A 143 -4.16 5.34 2.75
C LYS A 143 -3.04 6.18 2.16
N TYR A 144 -3.12 6.42 0.85
CA TYR A 144 -2.26 7.37 0.14
C TYR A 144 -3.02 8.69 -0.07
N VAL A 145 -2.32 9.81 0.10
CA VAL A 145 -2.85 11.14 -0.12
C VAL A 145 -1.71 12.11 -0.46
N LEU A 146 -1.97 13.10 -1.29
CA LEU A 146 -1.09 14.26 -1.47
C LEU A 146 -1.22 15.18 -0.25
N ALA A 147 -0.12 15.77 0.20
CA ALA A 147 -0.12 16.68 1.35
C ALA A 147 -1.13 17.82 1.18
N THR A 148 -1.14 18.44 0.01
CA THR A 148 -2.09 19.51 -0.34
C THR A 148 -3.55 19.07 -0.24
N LYS A 149 -3.86 17.87 -0.76
CA LYS A 149 -5.22 17.32 -0.70
C LYS A 149 -5.65 17.00 0.73
N LEU A 150 -4.73 16.45 1.54
CA LEU A 150 -4.99 16.18 2.95
C LEU A 150 -5.32 17.46 3.71
N VAL A 151 -4.49 18.51 3.54
CA VAL A 151 -4.68 19.78 4.24
C VAL A 151 -5.99 20.44 3.83
N ASN A 152 -6.30 20.50 2.53
CA ASN A 152 -7.56 21.07 2.05
C ASN A 152 -8.77 20.34 2.64
N GLU A 153 -8.76 19.01 2.65
CA GLU A 153 -9.83 18.21 3.23
C GLU A 153 -9.98 18.45 4.75
N LEU A 154 -8.88 18.69 5.47
CA LEU A 154 -8.92 19.01 6.89
C LEU A 154 -9.49 20.42 7.14
N VAL A 155 -9.13 21.40 6.31
CA VAL A 155 -9.67 22.77 6.37
C VAL A 155 -11.18 22.74 6.12
N GLU A 156 -11.63 22.09 5.05
CA GLU A 156 -13.05 21.94 4.72
C GLU A 156 -13.81 21.24 5.87
N ALA A 157 -13.24 20.15 6.41
CA ALA A 157 -13.85 19.43 7.53
C ALA A 157 -13.92 20.27 8.82
N ALA A 158 -12.96 21.19 9.03
CA ALA A 158 -13.00 22.12 10.17
C ALA A 158 -14.15 23.14 9.99
N ASP A 159 -14.33 23.70 8.80
CA ASP A 159 -15.40 24.63 8.48
C ASP A 159 -16.79 23.97 8.57
N GLU A 160 -16.90 22.70 8.20
CA GLU A 160 -18.13 21.89 8.30
C GLU A 160 -18.36 21.26 9.68
N LYS A 161 -17.52 21.53 10.69
CA LYS A 161 -17.57 20.93 12.03
C LYS A 161 -17.46 19.39 12.01
N GLN A 162 -16.77 18.83 11.02
CA GLN A 162 -16.52 17.39 10.84
C GLN A 162 -15.06 16.99 11.14
N LEU A 163 -14.22 17.92 11.62
CA LEU A 163 -12.78 17.75 11.78
C LEU A 163 -12.42 16.49 12.60
N THR A 164 -13.04 16.33 13.77
CA THR A 164 -12.79 15.15 14.63
C THR A 164 -13.03 13.83 13.93
N LYS A 165 -14.10 13.74 13.12
CA LYS A 165 -14.43 12.54 12.34
C LYS A 165 -13.40 12.31 11.23
N THR A 166 -12.94 13.37 10.59
CA THR A 166 -11.93 13.30 9.52
C THR A 166 -10.58 12.89 10.08
N ILE A 167 -10.12 13.47 11.18
CA ILE A 167 -8.88 13.05 11.87
C ILE A 167 -8.98 11.58 12.30
N ALA A 168 -10.08 11.17 12.94
CA ALA A 168 -10.28 9.77 13.33
C ALA A 168 -10.30 8.80 12.14
N ARG A 169 -10.78 9.22 10.95
CA ARG A 169 -10.70 8.41 9.73
C ARG A 169 -9.26 8.18 9.29
N TYR A 170 -8.42 9.21 9.30
CA TYR A 170 -6.99 9.08 9.04
C TYR A 170 -6.26 8.33 10.15
N GLY A 171 -6.69 8.46 11.40
CA GLY A 171 -6.16 7.71 12.56
C GLY A 171 -6.39 6.20 12.49
N ARG A 172 -7.44 5.72 11.77
CA ARG A 172 -7.81 4.29 11.73
C ARG A 172 -7.01 3.43 10.77
N VAL A 173 -6.27 4.02 9.83
CA VAL A 173 -5.45 3.27 8.89
C VAL A 173 -4.12 2.90 9.54
N ASP A 174 -3.58 1.73 9.22
CA ASP A 174 -2.34 1.26 9.82
C ASP A 174 -1.13 2.02 9.26
N LEU A 175 -1.20 2.42 7.98
CA LEU A 175 -0.19 3.24 7.30
C LEU A 175 -0.84 4.39 6.54
N LEU A 176 -0.42 5.63 6.83
CA LEU A 176 -0.76 6.83 6.07
C LEU A 176 0.46 7.24 5.23
N CYS A 177 0.32 7.20 3.90
CA CYS A 177 1.33 7.67 2.94
C CYS A 177 0.97 9.09 2.52
N ILE A 178 1.82 10.06 2.86
CA ILE A 178 1.66 11.47 2.49
C ILE A 178 2.74 11.81 1.45
N ASP A 179 2.33 12.12 0.24
CA ASP A 179 3.25 12.47 -0.85
C ASP A 179 3.28 13.97 -1.10
N GLU A 180 4.38 14.44 -1.67
CA GLU A 180 4.62 15.84 -2.04
C GLU A 180 4.56 16.84 -0.86
N LEU A 181 4.95 16.39 0.35
CA LEU A 181 5.12 17.32 1.46
C LEU A 181 6.33 18.24 1.19
N GLY A 182 6.16 19.53 1.39
CA GLY A 182 7.20 20.53 1.10
C GLY A 182 7.10 21.16 -0.29
N TYR A 183 6.14 20.74 -1.14
CA TYR A 183 5.96 21.32 -2.47
C TYR A 183 5.27 22.69 -2.44
N MET A 184 4.49 22.95 -1.40
CA MET A 184 3.78 24.20 -1.19
C MET A 184 3.96 24.67 0.24
N GLU A 185 3.99 25.98 0.41
CA GLU A 185 3.89 26.63 1.71
C GLU A 185 2.50 26.37 2.30
N LEU A 186 2.47 25.91 3.54
CA LEU A 186 1.22 25.72 4.29
C LEU A 186 0.99 26.95 5.17
N ASP A 187 -0.21 27.48 5.11
CA ASP A 187 -0.64 28.48 6.08
C ASP A 187 -0.65 27.90 7.50
N ARG A 188 -0.68 28.77 8.49
CA ARG A 188 -0.65 28.36 9.89
C ARG A 188 -1.76 27.37 10.23
N ARG A 189 -2.98 27.60 9.72
CA ARG A 189 -4.14 26.75 9.97
C ARG A 189 -3.96 25.36 9.39
N GLY A 190 -3.53 25.26 8.14
CA GLY A 190 -3.27 24.00 7.47
C GLY A 190 -2.17 23.18 8.16
N ALA A 191 -1.11 23.85 8.60
CA ALA A 191 -0.02 23.24 9.35
C ALA A 191 -0.49 22.69 10.71
N GLU A 192 -1.29 23.46 11.47
CA GLU A 192 -1.88 23.03 12.75
C GLU A 192 -2.81 21.82 12.57
N LEU A 193 -3.59 21.75 11.51
CA LEU A 193 -4.48 20.64 11.20
C LEU A 193 -3.71 19.37 10.79
N LEU A 194 -2.66 19.52 9.98
CA LEU A 194 -1.77 18.41 9.66
C LEU A 194 -1.09 17.86 10.92
N PHE A 195 -0.61 18.74 11.80
CA PHE A 195 -0.02 18.36 13.07
C PHE A 195 -0.98 17.55 13.95
N GLN A 196 -2.28 17.89 13.99
CA GLN A 196 -3.27 17.11 14.73
C GLN A 196 -3.41 15.68 14.17
N VAL A 197 -3.36 15.50 12.84
CA VAL A 197 -3.37 14.16 12.24
C VAL A 197 -2.13 13.36 12.62
N LEU A 198 -0.95 13.98 12.59
CA LEU A 198 0.31 13.33 12.99
C LEU A 198 0.29 12.94 14.46
N THR A 199 -0.19 13.83 15.35
CA THR A 199 -0.34 13.58 16.77
C THR A 199 -1.30 12.42 17.08
N GLU A 200 -2.43 12.34 16.37
CA GLU A 200 -3.39 11.23 16.55
C GLU A 200 -2.78 9.88 16.20
N ARG A 201 -1.77 9.86 15.34
CA ARG A 201 -1.12 8.64 14.86
C ARG A 201 0.14 8.26 15.65
N GLU A 202 0.70 9.20 16.39
CA GLU A 202 1.96 9.03 17.12
C GLU A 202 1.93 7.78 18.01
N GLU A 203 2.96 6.93 17.89
CA GLU A 203 3.13 5.67 18.62
C GLU A 203 2.01 4.61 18.42
N LYS A 204 1.00 4.91 17.61
CA LYS A 204 -0.13 4.00 17.34
C LYS A 204 -0.07 3.41 15.94
N ASN A 205 0.12 4.25 14.94
CA ASN A 205 0.04 3.90 13.53
C ASN A 205 1.08 4.66 12.72
N SER A 206 1.70 4.00 11.74
CA SER A 206 2.78 4.54 10.96
C SER A 206 2.36 5.64 9.99
N VAL A 207 3.27 6.58 9.77
CA VAL A 207 3.19 7.58 8.72
C VAL A 207 4.41 7.42 7.81
N ALA A 208 4.20 7.40 6.50
CA ALA A 208 5.27 7.46 5.51
C ALA A 208 5.13 8.76 4.71
N ILE A 209 6.21 9.52 4.61
CA ILE A 209 6.20 10.83 3.96
C ILE A 209 7.22 10.84 2.83
N ALA A 210 6.85 11.42 1.68
CA ALA A 210 7.80 11.80 0.64
C ALA A 210 7.85 13.32 0.54
N SER A 211 9.07 13.88 0.70
CA SER A 211 9.33 15.32 0.64
C SER A 211 10.46 15.65 -0.31
N ASN A 212 10.27 16.69 -1.11
CA ASN A 212 11.30 17.25 -1.97
C ASN A 212 12.20 18.26 -1.26
N GLU A 213 11.85 18.64 -0.03
CA GLU A 213 12.64 19.50 0.82
C GLU A 213 13.26 18.69 1.96
N SER A 214 14.51 19.02 2.31
CA SER A 214 15.16 18.52 3.52
C SER A 214 14.45 19.04 4.78
N PHE A 215 14.67 18.42 5.93
CA PHE A 215 14.09 18.89 7.19
C PHE A 215 14.45 20.34 7.51
N SER A 216 15.65 20.79 7.14
CA SER A 216 16.06 22.20 7.27
C SER A 216 15.26 23.13 6.35
N GLY A 217 14.86 22.67 5.18
CA GLY A 217 14.02 23.41 4.24
C GLY A 217 12.54 23.48 4.63
N TRP A 218 12.09 22.64 5.57
CA TRP A 218 10.69 22.62 6.00
C TRP A 218 10.23 23.90 6.71
N THR A 219 11.17 24.76 7.16
CA THR A 219 10.84 26.11 7.63
C THR A 219 10.22 27.00 6.56
N LYS A 220 10.39 26.65 5.27
CA LYS A 220 9.70 27.30 4.14
C LYS A 220 8.28 26.73 3.94
N THR A 221 8.08 25.45 4.29
CA THR A 221 6.78 24.79 4.18
C THR A 221 5.86 25.14 5.34
N PHE A 222 6.43 25.20 6.55
CA PHE A 222 5.70 25.51 7.78
C PHE A 222 6.11 26.90 8.28
N THR A 223 5.18 27.84 8.24
CA THR A 223 5.44 29.25 8.63
C THR A 223 5.74 29.44 10.11
N ASP A 224 5.30 28.53 10.99
CA ASP A 224 5.60 28.55 12.42
C ASP A 224 6.79 27.64 12.71
N PRO A 225 7.96 28.18 13.14
CA PRO A 225 9.15 27.37 13.44
C PRO A 225 8.97 26.38 14.57
N ARG A 226 8.13 26.67 15.57
CA ARG A 226 7.86 25.77 16.70
C ARG A 226 7.05 24.56 16.23
N LEU A 227 6.05 24.81 15.40
CA LEU A 227 5.23 23.75 14.82
C LEU A 227 6.05 22.90 13.86
N CYS A 228 6.91 23.52 13.04
CA CYS A 228 7.86 22.81 12.19
C CYS A 228 8.76 21.87 13.01
N ALA A 229 9.38 22.38 14.08
CA ALA A 229 10.23 21.56 14.96
C ALA A 229 9.47 20.38 15.57
N ALA A 230 8.23 20.59 16.03
CA ALA A 230 7.41 19.54 16.60
C ALA A 230 6.98 18.47 15.56
N ILE A 231 6.75 18.86 14.33
CA ILE A 231 6.46 17.92 13.22
C ILE A 231 7.70 17.08 12.88
N VAL A 232 8.86 17.74 12.75
CA VAL A 232 10.14 17.06 12.47
C VAL A 232 10.46 16.06 13.57
N ASP A 233 10.35 16.45 14.84
CA ASP A 233 10.60 15.58 15.97
C ASP A 233 9.77 14.29 15.92
N ARG A 234 8.44 14.40 15.69
CA ARG A 234 7.55 13.24 15.55
C ARG A 234 7.88 12.32 14.39
N LEU A 235 8.33 12.87 13.29
CA LEU A 235 8.62 12.10 12.08
C LEU A 235 10.01 11.47 12.08
N THR A 236 10.89 11.95 12.93
CA THR A 236 12.28 11.44 13.05
C THR A 236 12.47 10.54 14.26
N PHE A 237 11.65 10.68 15.30
CA PHE A 237 11.79 9.88 16.54
C PHE A 237 11.60 8.38 16.25
N GLY A 238 12.69 7.63 16.39
CA GLY A 238 12.72 6.19 16.12
C GLY A 238 12.42 5.78 14.67
N GLY A 239 12.26 6.76 13.78
CA GLY A 239 11.84 6.58 12.40
C GLY A 239 12.95 6.15 11.45
N ASN A 240 12.54 5.78 10.23
CA ASN A 240 13.42 5.48 9.14
C ASN A 240 13.52 6.72 8.23
N ILE A 241 14.72 7.17 7.95
CA ILE A 241 14.98 8.30 7.05
C ILE A 241 15.80 7.78 5.88
N ILE A 242 15.32 8.03 4.66
CA ILE A 242 15.99 7.65 3.42
C ILE A 242 16.19 8.91 2.60
N GLU A 243 17.43 9.26 2.38
CA GLU A 243 17.83 10.35 1.50
C GLU A 243 18.03 9.79 0.09
N THR A 244 17.21 10.24 -0.85
CA THR A 244 17.21 9.74 -2.23
C THR A 244 18.11 10.56 -3.17
N GLY A 245 18.82 11.56 -2.63
CA GLY A 245 19.76 12.38 -3.37
C GLY A 245 19.10 13.44 -4.27
N THR A 246 19.91 13.98 -5.20
CA THR A 246 19.54 15.11 -6.07
C THR A 246 19.37 14.74 -7.54
N ASP A 247 19.90 13.57 -7.97
CA ASP A 247 19.95 13.19 -9.38
C ASP A 247 18.58 12.67 -9.88
N SER A 248 18.03 13.38 -10.85
CA SER A 248 16.70 13.06 -11.39
C SER A 248 16.74 11.91 -12.42
N TYR A 249 16.24 10.75 -12.05
CA TYR A 249 16.03 9.61 -12.94
C TYR A 249 15.17 9.96 -14.17
N ARG A 250 14.15 10.81 -13.98
CA ARG A 250 13.26 11.23 -15.09
C ARG A 250 14.04 12.01 -16.15
N LEU A 251 14.93 12.92 -15.73
CA LEU A 251 15.76 13.70 -16.66
C LEU A 251 16.76 12.80 -17.37
N ALA A 252 17.43 11.91 -16.64
CA ALA A 252 18.39 10.97 -17.20
C ALA A 252 17.75 10.08 -18.26
N THR A 253 16.60 9.46 -17.96
CA THR A 253 15.86 8.60 -18.90
C THR A 253 15.38 9.37 -20.12
N THR A 254 14.94 10.64 -19.95
CA THR A 254 14.49 11.47 -21.07
C THR A 254 15.66 11.82 -22.00
N ARG A 255 16.83 12.18 -21.44
CA ARG A 255 18.05 12.48 -22.21
C ARG A 255 18.51 11.25 -22.99
N ALA A 256 18.62 10.08 -22.35
CA ALA A 256 19.03 8.84 -23.02
C ALA A 256 18.08 8.47 -24.18
N ARG A 257 16.77 8.69 -24.03
CA ARG A 257 15.80 8.45 -25.12
C ARG A 257 15.98 9.42 -26.29
N VAL A 258 16.25 10.70 -26.01
CA VAL A 258 16.50 11.70 -27.07
C VAL A 258 17.78 11.39 -27.82
N GLU A 259 18.85 11.00 -27.11
CA GLU A 259 20.13 10.61 -27.70
C GLU A 259 19.98 9.36 -28.60
N GLN A 260 19.22 8.36 -28.16
CA GLN A 260 18.93 7.16 -28.96
C GLN A 260 18.11 7.50 -30.23
N GLN A 261 17.16 8.46 -30.16
CA GLN A 261 16.40 8.89 -31.32
C GLN A 261 17.21 9.76 -32.30
N ALA A 262 18.24 10.43 -31.84
CA ALA A 262 19.14 11.24 -32.67
C ALA A 262 20.25 10.42 -33.34
N ALA A 263 20.55 9.21 -32.82
CA ALA A 263 21.57 8.31 -33.31
C ALA A 263 21.04 7.22 -34.32
N GLY A 264 19.72 7.13 -34.47
CA GLY A 264 19.07 6.20 -35.43
C GLY A 264 18.34 6.95 -36.52
#